data_cef04dcfcb714557876ed7469d318853
#
_entry.id   cef04dcfcb714557876ed7469d318853
#
_cell.length_a   1.000
_cell.length_b   1.000
_cell.length_c   1.000
_cell.angle_alpha   90.00
_cell.angle_beta   90.00
_cell.angle_gamma   90.00
#
_symmetry.space_group_name_H-M   'P 1'
#
loop_
_entity.id
_entity.type
_entity.pdbx_description
1 polymer ?
#
loop_
_entity_poly.entity_id
_entity_poly.type
_entity_poly.pdbx_seq_one_letter_code
_entity_poly.pdbx_strand_id
1 'polypeptide(L)'
;GNFLIQFFHLTVIGPLIVTCVLLLLWYYSMRVLRKFGNGNMVSIYALFPVALEWGLICRLSYSIASTLTLIFVLWLFLGYIRIKNKRTSVWVAFILLPIIYSMVGSRLFVFSLMVIFYEGAKNRKRWWFWLSLLLSSYLYPLFMRHFYGLSIEEAYKYSHVDGLSVYFPALALILEIFALEIKSRRIRLNRHSLLITFLVVFGFFSFVIAGTNRKREKVLAVDQAIYRGDWERVLDLSAGFDSPDILVSYYRNIAFSKKNELPQNLMDHYQRGADALFLPIDLRSSILPVFFSNEVYYQLGDMDMARHRAIEGILFSPKQRSVRQIKRLVE
;
A
#
# COMPACT_ATOMS: atom_id res chain seq x y z
N GLY A 1 -4.29 -9.58 3.30
CA GLY A 1 -4.03 -8.32 3.98
C GLY A 1 -5.26 -7.42 4.01
N ASN A 2 -5.62 -6.84 2.86
CA ASN A 2 -6.79 -5.93 2.76
C ASN A 2 -8.11 -6.58 3.21
N PHE A 3 -8.29 -7.87 2.94
CA PHE A 3 -9.47 -8.61 3.40
C PHE A 3 -9.64 -8.55 4.92
N LEU A 4 -8.58 -8.84 5.68
CA LEU A 4 -8.66 -8.83 7.15
C LEU A 4 -8.98 -7.43 7.69
N ILE A 5 -8.39 -6.37 7.10
CA ILE A 5 -8.61 -5.00 7.54
C ILE A 5 -10.02 -4.54 7.20
N GLN A 6 -10.53 -4.85 6.01
CA GLN A 6 -11.87 -4.47 5.57
C GLN A 6 -12.98 -5.30 6.26
N PHE A 7 -12.72 -6.59 6.50
CA PHE A 7 -13.72 -7.50 7.07
C PHE A 7 -13.98 -7.24 8.55
N PHE A 8 -12.92 -7.04 9.34
CA PHE A 8 -13.08 -6.93 10.79
C PHE A 8 -13.46 -5.54 11.27
N HIS A 9 -13.33 -4.48 10.45
CA HIS A 9 -13.69 -3.09 10.79
C HIS A 9 -13.24 -2.62 12.19
N LEU A 10 -12.19 -3.23 12.72
CA LEU A 10 -11.74 -2.97 14.07
C LEU A 10 -10.79 -1.78 14.08
N THR A 11 -11.16 -0.71 14.75
CA THR A 11 -10.39 0.53 14.86
C THR A 11 -8.98 0.34 15.41
N VAL A 12 -8.74 -0.73 16.15
CA VAL A 12 -7.44 -1.03 16.78
C VAL A 12 -6.67 -2.10 16.00
N ILE A 13 -7.35 -3.15 15.54
CA ILE A 13 -6.67 -4.28 14.88
C ILE A 13 -6.11 -3.89 13.51
N GLY A 14 -6.79 -3.04 12.73
CA GLY A 14 -6.28 -2.57 11.45
C GLY A 14 -4.91 -1.89 11.57
N PRO A 15 -4.78 -0.81 12.35
CA PRO A 15 -3.49 -0.16 12.61
C PRO A 15 -2.44 -1.09 13.22
N LEU A 16 -2.84 -2.01 14.10
CA LEU A 16 -1.93 -2.99 14.71
C LEU A 16 -1.33 -3.92 13.65
N ILE A 17 -2.17 -4.48 12.74
CA ILE A 17 -1.70 -5.32 11.64
C ILE A 17 -0.73 -4.53 10.73
N VAL A 18 -1.07 -3.30 10.36
CA VAL A 18 -0.20 -2.44 9.54
C VAL A 18 1.13 -2.21 10.23
N THR A 19 1.12 -1.90 11.53
CA THR A 19 2.34 -1.68 12.32
C THR A 19 3.19 -2.95 12.37
N CYS A 20 2.59 -4.11 12.60
CA CYS A 20 3.30 -5.39 12.57
C CYS A 20 3.95 -5.67 11.20
N VAL A 21 3.25 -5.38 10.11
CA VAL A 21 3.77 -5.56 8.75
C VAL A 21 4.96 -4.62 8.50
N LEU A 22 4.87 -3.34 8.91
CA LEU A 22 5.96 -2.39 8.80
C LEU A 22 7.17 -2.76 9.67
N LEU A 23 6.95 -3.27 10.88
CA LEU A 23 8.03 -3.79 11.74
C LEU A 23 8.72 -5.02 11.13
N LEU A 24 7.96 -5.92 10.51
CA LEU A 24 8.51 -7.04 9.76
C LEU A 24 9.34 -6.56 8.57
N LEU A 25 8.85 -5.57 7.81
CA LEU A 25 9.61 -4.98 6.71
C LEU A 25 10.93 -4.37 7.21
N TRP A 26 10.88 -3.59 8.30
CA TRP A 26 12.08 -3.03 8.93
C TRP A 26 13.07 -4.13 9.35
N TYR A 27 12.58 -5.17 10.00
CA TYR A 27 13.40 -6.30 10.44
C TYR A 27 14.13 -7.00 9.28
N TYR A 28 13.38 -7.31 8.19
CA TYR A 28 13.99 -7.97 7.02
C TYR A 28 14.92 -7.04 6.26
N SER A 29 14.58 -5.77 6.09
CA SER A 29 15.45 -4.76 5.48
C SER A 29 16.76 -4.62 6.27
N MET A 30 16.67 -4.50 7.59
CA MET A 30 17.84 -4.45 8.46
C MET A 30 18.69 -5.73 8.34
N ARG A 31 18.08 -6.91 8.29
CA ARG A 31 18.79 -8.19 8.10
C ARG A 31 19.53 -8.24 6.76
N VAL A 32 18.93 -7.74 5.71
CA VAL A 32 19.56 -7.65 4.38
C VAL A 32 20.75 -6.68 4.43
N LEU A 33 20.52 -5.45 4.90
CA LEU A 33 21.55 -4.41 4.95
C LEU A 33 22.75 -4.80 5.82
N ARG A 34 22.55 -5.54 6.91
CA ARG A 34 23.64 -6.09 7.76
C ARG A 34 24.56 -7.07 7.02
N LYS A 35 24.16 -7.60 5.86
CA LYS A 35 25.05 -8.44 5.04
C LYS A 35 26.04 -7.63 4.19
N PHE A 36 25.77 -6.35 3.99
CA PHE A 36 26.58 -5.44 3.19
C PHE A 36 27.31 -4.39 4.03
N GLY A 37 26.89 -4.14 5.27
CA GLY A 37 27.51 -3.16 6.16
C GLY A 37 27.43 -3.56 7.62
N ASN A 38 28.52 -3.31 8.36
CA ASN A 38 28.58 -3.53 9.80
C ASN A 38 28.45 -2.18 10.51
N GLY A 39 27.46 -2.04 11.39
CA GLY A 39 27.33 -0.86 12.24
C GLY A 39 25.91 -0.63 12.77
N ASN A 40 25.81 0.14 13.85
CA ASN A 40 24.53 0.51 14.47
C ASN A 40 23.64 1.37 13.55
N MET A 41 24.24 2.06 12.58
CA MET A 41 23.54 2.91 11.59
C MET A 41 22.69 2.11 10.60
N VAL A 42 22.97 0.82 10.39
CA VAL A 42 22.18 -0.03 9.48
C VAL A 42 20.73 -0.11 9.90
N SER A 43 20.44 -0.09 11.21
CA SER A 43 19.06 -0.10 11.71
C SER A 43 18.30 1.18 11.35
N ILE A 44 19.00 2.30 11.25
CA ILE A 44 18.41 3.61 10.88
C ILE A 44 18.19 3.68 9.37
N TYR A 45 19.16 3.25 8.57
CA TYR A 45 18.97 3.18 7.12
C TYR A 45 17.79 2.27 6.74
N ALA A 46 17.61 1.13 7.43
CA ALA A 46 16.47 0.26 7.21
C ALA A 46 15.10 0.89 7.47
N LEU A 47 15.03 2.07 8.12
CA LEU A 47 13.78 2.84 8.26
C LEU A 47 13.35 3.54 6.97
N PHE A 48 14.28 3.83 6.05
CA PHE A 48 13.96 4.57 4.84
C PHE A 48 12.99 3.84 3.91
N PRO A 49 13.22 2.56 3.52
CA PRO A 49 12.23 1.82 2.74
C PRO A 49 10.89 1.65 3.48
N VAL A 50 10.91 1.54 4.83
CA VAL A 50 9.68 1.47 5.64
C VAL A 50 8.89 2.78 5.58
N ALA A 51 9.59 3.92 5.57
CA ALA A 51 8.96 5.22 5.43
C ALA A 51 8.23 5.37 4.11
N LEU A 52 8.91 4.98 3.03
CA LEU A 52 8.31 5.02 1.70
C LEU A 52 7.08 4.12 1.61
N GLU A 53 7.15 2.91 2.21
CA GLU A 53 5.99 2.01 2.29
C GLU A 53 4.85 2.62 3.12
N TRP A 54 5.15 3.24 4.25
CA TRP A 54 4.12 3.93 5.04
C TRP A 54 3.44 5.02 4.21
N GLY A 55 4.20 5.88 3.54
CA GLY A 55 3.64 6.90 2.66
C GLY A 55 2.77 6.33 1.52
N LEU A 56 3.08 5.13 1.02
CA LEU A 56 2.26 4.42 0.06
C LEU A 56 0.98 3.84 0.69
N ILE A 57 1.07 3.28 1.89
CA ILE A 57 -0.10 2.73 2.63
C ILE A 57 -1.15 3.81 2.93
N CYS A 58 -0.73 5.07 3.10
CA CYS A 58 -1.64 6.19 3.26
C CYS A 58 -2.48 6.52 2.00
N ARG A 59 -2.17 5.91 0.85
CA ARG A 59 -2.97 6.07 -0.38
C ARG A 59 -4.09 5.03 -0.41
N LEU A 60 -5.31 5.46 -0.76
CA LEU A 60 -6.49 4.58 -0.84
C LEU A 60 -6.33 3.44 -1.86
N SER A 61 -5.61 3.68 -2.96
CA SER A 61 -5.37 2.69 -4.01
C SER A 61 -4.32 1.64 -3.62
N TYR A 62 -3.53 1.87 -2.55
CA TYR A 62 -2.42 1.00 -2.20
C TYR A 62 -2.88 -0.27 -1.49
N SER A 63 -2.36 -1.41 -1.93
CA SER A 63 -2.66 -2.71 -1.35
C SER A 63 -1.55 -3.16 -0.38
N ILE A 64 -1.90 -3.47 0.86
CA ILE A 64 -0.96 -4.06 1.85
C ILE A 64 -0.34 -5.37 1.33
N ALA A 65 -1.03 -6.06 0.41
CA ALA A 65 -0.45 -7.22 -0.26
C ALA A 65 0.89 -6.89 -0.94
N SER A 66 1.05 -5.68 -1.48
CA SER A 66 2.33 -5.23 -2.08
C SER A 66 3.47 -5.19 -1.05
N THR A 67 3.21 -4.70 0.17
CA THR A 67 4.21 -4.73 1.25
C THR A 67 4.58 -6.16 1.65
N LEU A 68 3.58 -7.04 1.78
CA LEU A 68 3.80 -8.45 2.10
C LEU A 68 4.62 -9.16 1.02
N THR A 69 4.38 -8.84 -0.26
CA THR A 69 5.17 -9.39 -1.37
C THR A 69 6.63 -8.93 -1.32
N LEU A 70 6.89 -7.68 -0.93
CA LEU A 70 8.25 -7.19 -0.72
C LEU A 70 8.94 -7.93 0.42
N ILE A 71 8.26 -8.10 1.57
CA ILE A 71 8.79 -8.87 2.71
C ILE A 71 9.13 -10.31 2.29
N PHE A 72 8.26 -10.94 1.52
CA PHE A 72 8.48 -12.29 1.01
C PHE A 72 9.71 -12.38 0.11
N VAL A 73 9.90 -11.42 -0.79
CA VAL A 73 11.10 -11.33 -1.63
C VAL A 73 12.36 -11.16 -0.78
N LEU A 74 12.34 -10.30 0.24
CA LEU A 74 13.47 -10.12 1.16
C LEU A 74 13.79 -11.41 1.94
N TRP A 75 12.76 -12.13 2.36
CA TRP A 75 12.93 -13.41 3.04
C TRP A 75 13.59 -14.45 2.12
N LEU A 76 13.14 -14.59 0.89
CA LEU A 76 13.74 -15.49 -0.10
C LEU A 76 15.18 -15.09 -0.42
N PHE A 77 15.45 -13.79 -0.55
CA PHE A 77 16.81 -13.30 -0.77
C PHE A 77 17.76 -13.62 0.40
N LEU A 78 17.29 -13.49 1.64
CA LEU A 78 18.07 -13.93 2.81
C LEU A 78 18.31 -15.44 2.84
N GLY A 79 17.35 -16.24 2.38
CA GLY A 79 17.52 -17.66 2.15
C GLY A 79 18.60 -17.95 1.09
N TYR A 80 18.55 -17.24 -0.04
CA TYR A 80 19.53 -17.33 -1.10
C TYR A 80 20.98 -17.04 -0.60
N ILE A 81 21.17 -16.00 0.18
CA ILE A 81 22.49 -15.62 0.73
C ILE A 81 23.12 -16.71 1.61
N ARG A 82 22.31 -17.57 2.24
CA ARG A 82 22.80 -18.67 3.11
C ARG A 82 23.44 -19.82 2.32
N ILE A 83 23.20 -19.90 1.01
CA ILE A 83 23.70 -20.97 0.17
C ILE A 83 25.20 -20.77 -0.07
N LYS A 84 26.01 -21.65 0.50
CA LYS A 84 27.48 -21.58 0.40
C LYS A 84 28.01 -22.13 -0.95
N ASN A 85 27.33 -23.13 -1.51
CA ASN A 85 27.75 -23.77 -2.74
C ASN A 85 27.39 -22.93 -3.98
N LYS A 86 28.40 -22.54 -4.75
CA LYS A 86 28.25 -21.65 -5.92
C LYS A 86 27.43 -22.26 -7.06
N ARG A 87 27.47 -23.58 -7.25
CA ARG A 87 26.64 -24.25 -8.29
C ARG A 87 25.18 -24.30 -7.85
N THR A 88 24.96 -24.68 -6.61
CA THR A 88 23.59 -24.73 -6.03
C THR A 88 22.94 -23.35 -6.02
N SER A 89 23.68 -22.27 -5.74
CA SER A 89 23.12 -20.91 -5.72
C SER A 89 22.60 -20.49 -7.09
N VAL A 90 23.30 -20.85 -8.18
CA VAL A 90 22.84 -20.58 -9.54
C VAL A 90 21.52 -21.28 -9.84
N TRP A 91 21.46 -22.60 -9.59
CA TRP A 91 20.23 -23.36 -9.83
C TRP A 91 19.06 -22.86 -9.00
N VAL A 92 19.31 -22.57 -7.73
CA VAL A 92 18.27 -22.03 -6.84
C VAL A 92 17.78 -20.68 -7.32
N ALA A 93 18.65 -19.79 -7.80
CA ALA A 93 18.23 -18.51 -8.36
C ALA A 93 17.25 -18.70 -9.52
N PHE A 94 17.56 -19.60 -10.47
CA PHE A 94 16.67 -19.86 -11.61
C PHE A 94 15.37 -20.58 -11.22
N ILE A 95 15.40 -21.53 -10.28
CA ILE A 95 14.22 -22.25 -9.79
C ILE A 95 13.28 -21.31 -9.04
N LEU A 96 13.84 -20.32 -8.33
CA LEU A 96 13.04 -19.33 -7.60
C LEU A 96 12.31 -18.36 -8.53
N LEU A 97 12.78 -18.10 -9.76
CA LEU A 97 12.10 -17.18 -10.69
C LEU A 97 10.62 -17.54 -10.95
N PRO A 98 10.30 -18.79 -11.37
CA PRO A 98 8.91 -19.19 -11.56
C PRO A 98 8.07 -19.11 -10.28
N ILE A 99 8.63 -19.53 -9.16
CA ILE A 99 7.92 -19.51 -7.87
C ILE A 99 7.61 -18.07 -7.46
N ILE A 100 8.59 -17.16 -7.60
CA ILE A 100 8.40 -15.75 -7.25
C ILE A 100 7.36 -15.13 -8.20
N TYR A 101 7.45 -15.38 -9.50
CA TYR A 101 6.49 -14.80 -10.44
C TYR A 101 5.06 -15.27 -10.19
N SER A 102 4.84 -16.57 -9.93
CA SER A 102 3.50 -17.09 -9.66
C SER A 102 2.90 -16.58 -8.35
N MET A 103 3.71 -16.36 -7.31
CA MET A 103 3.25 -15.89 -6.00
C MET A 103 3.19 -14.37 -5.87
N VAL A 104 4.15 -13.67 -6.48
CA VAL A 104 4.44 -12.26 -6.20
C VAL A 104 4.46 -11.38 -7.46
N GLY A 105 4.42 -12.01 -8.63
CA GLY A 105 4.35 -11.32 -9.93
C GLY A 105 5.61 -10.51 -10.21
N SER A 106 5.43 -9.26 -10.62
CA SER A 106 6.49 -8.37 -11.09
C SER A 106 7.57 -8.03 -10.05
N ARG A 107 7.39 -8.35 -8.76
CA ARG A 107 8.46 -8.26 -7.74
C ARG A 107 9.64 -9.22 -8.00
N LEU A 108 9.51 -10.12 -8.97
CA LEU A 108 10.58 -10.92 -9.53
C LEU A 108 11.81 -10.07 -9.89
N PHE A 109 11.60 -8.89 -10.49
CA PHE A 109 12.69 -7.98 -10.86
C PHE A 109 13.49 -7.49 -9.65
N VAL A 110 12.80 -7.22 -8.54
CA VAL A 110 13.46 -6.80 -7.29
C VAL A 110 14.37 -7.92 -6.78
N PHE A 111 13.88 -9.17 -6.75
CA PHE A 111 14.70 -10.32 -6.35
C PHE A 111 15.92 -10.48 -7.25
N SER A 112 15.74 -10.45 -8.55
CA SER A 112 16.82 -10.61 -9.54
C SER A 112 17.88 -9.52 -9.39
N LEU A 113 17.49 -8.26 -9.24
CA LEU A 113 18.41 -7.16 -9.02
C LEU A 113 19.19 -7.33 -7.71
N MET A 114 18.54 -7.72 -6.61
CA MET A 114 19.22 -7.95 -5.33
C MET A 114 20.26 -9.07 -5.43
N VAL A 115 19.92 -10.17 -6.13
CA VAL A 115 20.85 -11.29 -6.37
C VAL A 115 22.04 -10.84 -7.22
N ILE A 116 21.79 -10.07 -8.30
CA ILE A 116 22.83 -9.53 -9.18
C ILE A 116 23.80 -8.63 -8.39
N PHE A 117 23.27 -7.72 -7.58
CA PHE A 117 24.10 -6.84 -6.74
C PHE A 117 24.92 -7.63 -5.72
N TYR A 118 24.32 -8.62 -5.06
CA TYR A 118 25.03 -9.46 -4.09
C TYR A 118 26.15 -10.27 -4.71
N GLU A 119 25.86 -10.95 -5.82
CA GLU A 119 26.89 -11.73 -6.54
C GLU A 119 27.95 -10.82 -7.19
N GLY A 120 27.54 -9.64 -7.67
CA GLY A 120 28.42 -8.63 -8.25
C GLY A 120 29.43 -8.08 -7.25
N ALA A 121 28.99 -7.83 -6.02
CA ALA A 121 29.86 -7.42 -4.93
C ALA A 121 30.90 -8.49 -4.56
N LYS A 122 30.48 -9.77 -4.62
CA LYS A 122 31.29 -10.91 -4.19
C LYS A 122 32.15 -11.53 -5.29
N ASN A 123 31.71 -11.56 -6.54
CA ASN A 123 32.32 -12.29 -7.67
C ASN A 123 32.15 -11.56 -9.01
N ARG A 124 32.95 -10.53 -9.27
CA ARG A 124 32.90 -9.76 -10.52
C ARG A 124 33.11 -10.59 -11.81
N LYS A 125 33.75 -11.74 -11.72
CA LYS A 125 34.06 -12.60 -12.90
C LYS A 125 32.83 -13.36 -13.46
N ARG A 126 31.68 -13.29 -12.78
CA ARG A 126 30.46 -14.03 -13.17
C ARG A 126 29.42 -13.20 -13.90
N TRP A 127 29.86 -12.25 -14.71
CA TRP A 127 28.96 -11.35 -15.44
C TRP A 127 27.96 -12.10 -16.34
N TRP A 128 28.31 -13.24 -16.90
CA TRP A 128 27.38 -14.09 -17.67
C TRP A 128 26.19 -14.58 -16.86
N PHE A 129 26.41 -14.94 -15.60
CA PHE A 129 25.33 -15.32 -14.69
C PHE A 129 24.37 -14.15 -14.43
N TRP A 130 24.88 -12.94 -14.25
CA TRP A 130 24.04 -11.77 -14.02
C TRP A 130 23.23 -11.43 -15.24
N LEU A 131 23.83 -11.45 -16.44
CA LEU A 131 23.15 -11.22 -17.70
C LEU A 131 22.06 -12.26 -17.95
N SER A 132 22.39 -13.56 -17.75
CA SER A 132 21.41 -14.64 -17.93
C SER A 132 20.26 -14.58 -16.94
N LEU A 133 20.50 -14.21 -15.68
CA LEU A 133 19.45 -14.05 -14.67
C LEU A 133 18.55 -12.84 -15.00
N LEU A 134 19.12 -11.72 -15.43
CA LEU A 134 18.38 -10.55 -15.83
C LEU A 134 17.53 -10.82 -17.07
N LEU A 135 18.12 -11.49 -18.08
CA LEU A 135 17.40 -11.88 -19.29
C LEU A 135 16.26 -12.86 -18.97
N SER A 136 16.52 -13.86 -18.12
CA SER A 136 15.49 -14.82 -17.70
C SER A 136 14.37 -14.16 -16.95
N SER A 137 14.66 -13.22 -16.04
CA SER A 137 13.61 -12.49 -15.32
C SER A 137 12.80 -11.58 -16.24
N TYR A 138 13.40 -11.05 -17.30
CA TYR A 138 12.67 -10.27 -18.31
C TYR A 138 11.81 -11.16 -19.22
N LEU A 139 12.32 -12.30 -19.67
CA LEU A 139 11.61 -13.21 -20.58
C LEU A 139 10.51 -14.01 -19.86
N TYR A 140 10.65 -14.25 -18.56
CA TYR A 140 9.72 -15.10 -17.82
C TYR A 140 8.27 -14.58 -17.82
N PRO A 141 7.97 -13.29 -17.58
CA PRO A 141 6.62 -12.75 -17.73
C PRO A 141 6.03 -12.96 -19.14
N LEU A 142 6.84 -12.81 -20.20
CA LEU A 142 6.41 -13.05 -21.59
C LEU A 142 6.04 -14.51 -21.83
N PHE A 143 6.77 -15.44 -21.24
CA PHE A 143 6.45 -16.86 -21.34
C PHE A 143 5.15 -17.18 -20.57
N MET A 144 5.02 -16.70 -19.35
CA MET A 144 3.88 -17.01 -18.49
C MET A 144 2.57 -16.33 -18.91
N ARG A 145 2.63 -15.25 -19.69
CA ARG A 145 1.43 -14.60 -20.22
C ARG A 145 0.51 -15.56 -20.98
N HIS A 146 1.09 -16.51 -21.71
CA HIS A 146 0.33 -17.49 -22.50
C HIS A 146 -0.48 -18.45 -21.59
N PHE A 147 0.07 -18.81 -20.42
CA PHE A 147 -0.62 -19.68 -19.46
C PHE A 147 -1.70 -18.95 -18.69
N TYR A 148 -1.51 -17.66 -18.40
CA TYR A 148 -2.48 -16.87 -17.65
C TYR A 148 -3.45 -16.07 -18.54
N GLY A 149 -3.31 -16.10 -19.85
CA GLY A 149 -4.14 -15.35 -20.79
C GLY A 149 -4.01 -13.82 -20.64
N LEU A 150 -2.83 -13.34 -20.21
CA LEU A 150 -2.59 -11.93 -19.94
C LEU A 150 -2.10 -11.17 -21.18
N SER A 151 -2.44 -9.88 -21.26
CA SER A 151 -1.79 -8.95 -22.18
C SER A 151 -0.32 -8.75 -21.78
N ILE A 152 0.51 -8.18 -22.67
CA ILE A 152 1.93 -7.91 -22.38
C ILE A 152 2.03 -6.97 -21.16
N GLU A 153 1.23 -5.92 -21.13
CA GLU A 153 1.24 -4.95 -20.06
C GLU A 153 0.84 -5.58 -18.71
N GLU A 154 -0.20 -6.39 -18.69
CA GLU A 154 -0.66 -7.10 -17.51
C GLU A 154 0.35 -8.12 -17.00
N ALA A 155 1.07 -8.81 -17.89
CA ALA A 155 2.11 -9.77 -17.50
C ALA A 155 3.25 -9.09 -16.72
N TYR A 156 3.65 -7.87 -17.14
CA TYR A 156 4.68 -7.10 -16.42
C TYR A 156 4.15 -6.35 -15.19
N LYS A 157 2.85 -6.06 -15.13
CA LYS A 157 2.17 -5.49 -13.96
C LYS A 157 1.50 -6.55 -13.08
N TYR A 158 1.67 -7.84 -13.41
CA TYR A 158 1.00 -8.94 -12.70
C TYR A 158 1.17 -8.81 -11.19
N SER A 159 0.06 -9.02 -10.49
CA SER A 159 -0.07 -8.86 -9.04
C SER A 159 -0.09 -7.41 -8.51
N HIS A 160 0.23 -6.38 -9.32
CA HIS A 160 0.24 -5.00 -8.87
C HIS A 160 -0.72 -4.16 -9.72
N VAL A 161 -1.76 -3.63 -9.08
CA VAL A 161 -2.67 -2.64 -9.68
C VAL A 161 -2.10 -1.24 -9.54
N ASP A 162 -1.23 -1.05 -8.55
CA ASP A 162 -0.62 0.24 -8.21
C ASP A 162 0.54 0.53 -9.16
N GLY A 163 0.65 1.79 -9.61
CA GLY A 163 1.67 2.24 -10.57
C GLY A 163 3.11 2.04 -10.11
N LEU A 164 4.06 2.57 -10.87
CA LEU A 164 5.52 2.45 -10.62
C LEU A 164 5.97 2.85 -9.21
N SER A 165 5.18 3.64 -8.49
CA SER A 165 5.49 4.06 -7.11
C SER A 165 5.66 2.90 -6.13
N VAL A 166 5.05 1.74 -6.40
CA VAL A 166 5.17 0.52 -5.58
C VAL A 166 6.61 -0.02 -5.52
N TYR A 167 7.43 0.32 -6.52
CA TYR A 167 8.82 -0.13 -6.56
C TYR A 167 9.78 0.80 -5.79
N PHE A 168 9.37 2.01 -5.39
CA PHE A 168 10.24 2.97 -4.71
C PHE A 168 10.88 2.43 -3.42
N PRO A 169 10.17 1.73 -2.52
CA PRO A 169 10.79 1.15 -1.34
C PRO A 169 11.86 0.11 -1.66
N ALA A 170 11.62 -0.71 -2.68
CA ALA A 170 12.58 -1.70 -3.14
C ALA A 170 13.80 -1.05 -3.79
N LEU A 171 13.62 -0.02 -4.61
CA LEU A 171 14.71 0.76 -5.21
C LEU A 171 15.53 1.47 -4.13
N ALA A 172 14.88 2.05 -3.13
CA ALA A 172 15.56 2.67 -2.00
C ALA A 172 16.48 1.65 -1.29
N LEU A 173 15.97 0.45 -1.00
CA LEU A 173 16.76 -0.61 -0.39
C LEU A 173 17.95 -1.03 -1.26
N ILE A 174 17.78 -1.13 -2.57
CA ILE A 174 18.87 -1.45 -3.52
C ILE A 174 19.92 -0.34 -3.52
N LEU A 175 19.51 0.92 -3.52
CA LEU A 175 20.42 2.07 -3.44
C LEU A 175 21.18 2.10 -2.12
N GLU A 176 20.54 1.75 -1.00
CA GLU A 176 21.20 1.62 0.30
C GLU A 176 22.23 0.50 0.32
N ILE A 177 21.90 -0.67 -0.26
CA ILE A 177 22.87 -1.77 -0.43
C ILE A 177 24.10 -1.29 -1.20
N PHE A 178 23.89 -0.59 -2.31
CA PHE A 178 24.97 -0.05 -3.13
C PHE A 178 25.80 0.99 -2.37
N ALA A 179 25.14 1.90 -1.65
CA ALA A 179 25.83 2.90 -0.83
C ALA A 179 26.68 2.27 0.29
N LEU A 180 26.15 1.23 0.95
CA LEU A 180 26.89 0.51 2.01
C LEU A 180 28.09 -0.25 1.45
N GLU A 181 27.97 -0.88 0.28
CA GLU A 181 29.08 -1.57 -0.38
C GLU A 181 30.22 -0.61 -0.73
N ILE A 182 29.90 0.58 -1.24
CA ILE A 182 30.91 1.64 -1.52
C ILE A 182 31.53 2.14 -0.21
N LYS A 183 30.70 2.36 0.83
CA LYS A 183 31.11 2.91 2.13
C LYS A 183 31.96 1.93 2.92
N SER A 184 31.69 0.62 2.86
CA SER A 184 32.48 -0.42 3.54
C SER A 184 33.95 -0.36 3.19
N ARG A 185 34.31 0.23 2.05
CA ARG A 185 35.69 0.38 1.61
C ARG A 185 36.42 1.62 2.12
N ARG A 186 35.73 2.63 2.73
CA ARG A 186 36.36 3.94 2.91
C ARG A 186 36.04 4.81 4.14
N ILE A 187 35.13 4.51 5.07
CA ILE A 187 34.70 5.54 6.02
C ILE A 187 34.81 5.14 7.50
N ARG A 188 35.68 5.89 8.21
CA ARG A 188 35.61 6.11 9.68
C ARG A 188 34.42 7.05 9.97
N LEU A 189 33.70 6.75 11.05
CA LEU A 189 32.59 7.58 11.57
C LEU A 189 33.07 9.02 11.86
N ASN A 190 32.54 10.00 11.14
CA ASN A 190 32.79 11.40 11.39
C ASN A 190 31.47 12.09 11.81
N ARG A 191 31.53 13.26 12.45
CA ARG A 191 30.36 14.08 12.88
C ARG A 191 29.29 14.25 11.78
N HIS A 192 29.70 14.23 10.52
CA HIS A 192 28.82 14.27 9.35
C HIS A 192 27.84 13.07 9.28
N SER A 193 28.17 11.92 9.86
CA SER A 193 27.25 10.76 9.83
C SER A 193 26.03 10.96 10.75
N LEU A 194 26.21 11.65 11.89
CA LEU A 194 25.09 12.04 12.77
C LEU A 194 24.17 13.03 12.10
N LEU A 195 24.71 14.02 11.38
CA LEU A 195 23.94 15.02 10.67
C LEU A 195 23.15 14.41 9.51
N ILE A 196 23.74 13.48 8.75
CA ILE A 196 23.05 12.71 7.70
C ILE A 196 21.92 11.86 8.31
N THR A 197 22.17 11.20 9.44
CA THR A 197 21.14 10.42 10.14
C THR A 197 19.98 11.28 10.58
N PHE A 198 20.27 12.45 11.16
CA PHE A 198 19.25 13.42 11.56
C PHE A 198 18.43 13.90 10.35
N LEU A 199 19.08 14.24 9.22
CA LEU A 199 18.41 14.64 8.00
C LEU A 199 17.53 13.53 7.42
N VAL A 200 17.99 12.27 7.45
CA VAL A 200 17.18 11.12 7.00
C VAL A 200 15.98 10.92 7.90
N VAL A 201 16.12 10.96 9.21
CA VAL A 201 15.02 10.83 10.17
C VAL A 201 14.05 11.99 10.04
N PHE A 202 14.55 13.23 9.92
CA PHE A 202 13.73 14.41 9.72
C PHE A 202 12.97 14.37 8.40
N GLY A 203 13.66 14.02 7.31
CA GLY A 203 13.04 13.81 6.00
C GLY A 203 11.96 12.71 6.03
N PHE A 204 12.19 11.66 6.81
CA PHE A 204 11.20 10.62 7.08
C PHE A 204 9.93 11.19 7.71
N PHE A 205 10.05 11.89 8.84
CA PHE A 205 8.90 12.49 9.52
C PHE A 205 8.17 13.49 8.62
N SER A 206 8.90 14.32 7.89
CA SER A 206 8.32 15.28 6.94
C SER A 206 7.56 14.58 5.82
N PHE A 207 8.08 13.49 5.29
CA PHE A 207 7.42 12.70 4.24
C PHE A 207 6.14 12.02 4.75
N VAL A 208 6.16 11.47 5.98
CA VAL A 208 4.98 10.86 6.61
C VAL A 208 3.90 11.93 6.85
N ILE A 209 4.27 13.09 7.38
CA ILE A 209 3.33 14.20 7.62
C ILE A 209 2.75 14.71 6.30
N ALA A 210 3.56 14.86 5.26
CA ALA A 210 3.11 15.29 3.93
C ALA A 210 2.21 14.25 3.24
N GLY A 211 2.40 12.95 3.53
CA GLY A 211 1.59 11.84 3.00
C GLY A 211 0.22 11.70 3.67
N THR A 212 0.06 12.25 4.88
CA THR A 212 -1.21 12.18 5.62
C THR A 212 -2.20 13.24 5.11
N ASN A 213 -3.34 12.79 4.57
CA ASN A 213 -4.43 13.68 4.18
C ASN A 213 -5.52 13.66 5.26
N ARG A 214 -5.36 14.55 6.26
CA ARG A 214 -6.28 14.66 7.41
C ARG A 214 -7.75 14.83 7.01
N LYS A 215 -8.03 15.52 5.90
CA LYS A 215 -9.40 15.68 5.40
C LYS A 215 -9.99 14.33 4.97
N ARG A 216 -9.23 13.52 4.23
CA ARG A 216 -9.66 12.18 3.82
C ARG A 216 -9.83 11.23 5.00
N GLU A 217 -8.94 11.28 5.98
CA GLU A 217 -9.04 10.47 7.19
C GLU A 217 -10.32 10.79 7.97
N LYS A 218 -10.66 12.08 8.09
CA LYS A 218 -11.93 12.49 8.70
C LYS A 218 -13.14 11.98 7.92
N VAL A 219 -13.16 12.10 6.58
CA VAL A 219 -14.26 11.58 5.74
C VAL A 219 -14.41 10.07 5.94
N LEU A 220 -13.32 9.33 5.98
CA LEU A 220 -13.34 7.88 6.23
C LEU A 220 -13.82 7.53 7.63
N ALA A 221 -13.50 8.37 8.64
CA ALA A 221 -13.97 8.19 10.00
C ALA A 221 -15.49 8.41 10.11
N VAL A 222 -16.02 9.43 9.43
CA VAL A 222 -17.47 9.68 9.35
C VAL A 222 -18.17 8.51 8.63
N ASP A 223 -17.64 8.05 7.51
CA ASP A 223 -18.18 6.91 6.78
C ASP A 223 -18.20 5.62 7.63
N GLN A 224 -17.16 5.41 8.44
CA GLN A 224 -17.12 4.28 9.37
C GLN A 224 -18.17 4.37 10.47
N ALA A 225 -18.43 5.57 10.98
CA ALA A 225 -19.48 5.80 11.99
C ALA A 225 -20.87 5.53 11.39
N ILE A 226 -21.15 5.99 10.16
CA ILE A 226 -22.39 5.68 9.42
C ILE A 226 -22.56 4.17 9.24
N TYR A 227 -21.52 3.49 8.78
CA TYR A 227 -21.57 2.04 8.56
C TYR A 227 -21.94 1.26 9.85
N ARG A 228 -21.58 1.81 11.02
CA ARG A 228 -21.92 1.24 12.34
C ARG A 228 -23.25 1.69 12.88
N GLY A 229 -23.88 2.70 12.29
CA GLY A 229 -25.11 3.32 12.83
C GLY A 229 -24.86 4.18 14.05
N ASP A 230 -23.62 4.65 14.28
CA ASP A 230 -23.26 5.50 15.40
C ASP A 230 -23.50 6.98 15.02
N TRP A 231 -24.76 7.39 15.13
CA TRP A 231 -25.23 8.70 14.67
C TRP A 231 -24.65 9.87 15.47
N GLU A 232 -24.41 9.70 16.76
CA GLU A 232 -23.79 10.74 17.59
C GLU A 232 -22.36 11.01 17.13
N ARG A 233 -21.60 9.96 16.92
CA ARG A 233 -20.23 10.06 16.41
C ARG A 233 -20.16 10.64 15.00
N VAL A 234 -21.14 10.41 14.15
CA VAL A 234 -21.25 11.05 12.83
C VAL A 234 -21.37 12.57 13.00
N LEU A 235 -22.25 13.04 13.89
CA LEU A 235 -22.45 14.47 14.14
C LEU A 235 -21.19 15.11 14.72
N ASP A 236 -20.58 14.51 15.72
CA ASP A 236 -19.35 15.00 16.35
C ASP A 236 -18.20 15.13 15.33
N LEU A 237 -17.94 14.08 14.55
CA LEU A 237 -16.89 14.08 13.54
C LEU A 237 -17.18 15.07 12.42
N SER A 238 -18.45 15.24 12.02
CA SER A 238 -18.86 16.14 10.96
C SER A 238 -18.86 17.61 11.37
N ALA A 239 -19.00 17.95 12.66
CA ALA A 239 -18.96 19.31 13.17
C ALA A 239 -17.61 20.01 12.91
N GLY A 240 -16.51 19.26 12.86
CA GLY A 240 -15.16 19.79 12.62
C GLY A 240 -14.79 20.00 11.16
N PHE A 241 -15.73 20.03 10.22
CA PHE A 241 -15.50 20.32 8.81
C PHE A 241 -15.86 21.76 8.47
N ASP A 242 -14.84 22.60 8.26
CA ASP A 242 -15.02 24.01 7.87
C ASP A 242 -15.39 24.19 6.38
N SER A 243 -15.17 23.18 5.57
CA SER A 243 -15.51 23.20 4.15
C SER A 243 -16.32 21.94 3.80
N PRO A 244 -17.48 22.10 3.16
CA PRO A 244 -18.40 20.99 2.96
C PRO A 244 -17.87 20.02 1.92
N ASP A 245 -17.40 18.87 2.37
CA ASP A 245 -17.37 17.70 1.52
C ASP A 245 -18.83 17.25 1.32
N ILE A 246 -19.24 17.04 0.06
CA ILE A 246 -20.62 16.66 -0.29
C ILE A 246 -21.04 15.42 0.52
N LEU A 247 -20.17 14.42 0.60
CA LEU A 247 -20.43 13.17 1.30
C LEU A 247 -20.65 13.38 2.80
N VAL A 248 -19.84 14.24 3.43
CA VAL A 248 -19.96 14.55 4.84
C VAL A 248 -21.24 15.31 5.14
N SER A 249 -21.64 16.30 4.31
CA SER A 249 -22.90 16.99 4.44
C SER A 249 -24.09 16.03 4.33
N TYR A 250 -24.00 15.11 3.39
CA TYR A 250 -25.00 14.07 3.20
C TYR A 250 -25.13 13.15 4.41
N TYR A 251 -24.02 12.67 4.94
CA TYR A 251 -23.98 11.81 6.11
C TYR A 251 -24.50 12.52 7.37
N ARG A 252 -24.19 13.80 7.53
CA ARG A 252 -24.73 14.63 8.62
C ARG A 252 -26.25 14.71 8.52
N ASN A 253 -26.80 14.98 7.34
CA ASN A 253 -28.25 15.05 7.14
C ASN A 253 -28.94 13.71 7.42
N ILE A 254 -28.34 12.58 7.05
CA ILE A 254 -28.84 11.25 7.41
C ILE A 254 -28.84 11.08 8.95
N ALA A 255 -27.75 11.45 9.63
CA ALA A 255 -27.65 11.31 11.07
C ALA A 255 -28.73 12.15 11.80
N PHE A 256 -28.94 13.40 11.38
CA PHE A 256 -30.05 14.23 11.90
C PHE A 256 -31.40 13.59 11.60
N SER A 257 -31.62 13.05 10.43
CA SER A 257 -32.86 12.35 10.06
C SER A 257 -33.12 11.16 10.98
N LYS A 258 -32.11 10.32 11.24
CA LYS A 258 -32.21 9.14 12.12
C LYS A 258 -32.44 9.51 13.59
N LYS A 259 -32.05 10.72 14.00
CA LYS A 259 -32.32 11.26 15.34
C LYS A 259 -33.64 12.08 15.40
N ASN A 260 -34.35 12.22 14.28
CA ASN A 260 -35.55 13.07 14.14
C ASN A 260 -35.29 14.55 14.42
N GLU A 261 -34.07 15.00 14.22
CA GLU A 261 -33.63 16.39 14.46
C GLU A 261 -33.37 17.17 13.16
N LEU A 262 -33.63 16.55 11.99
CA LEU A 262 -33.31 17.13 10.68
C LEU A 262 -34.04 18.48 10.44
N PRO A 263 -35.35 18.64 10.71
CA PRO A 263 -36.03 19.90 10.45
C PRO A 263 -35.48 21.09 11.24
N GLN A 264 -35.01 20.84 12.48
CA GLN A 264 -34.48 21.88 13.36
C GLN A 264 -33.06 22.30 12.96
N ASN A 265 -32.21 21.33 12.55
CA ASN A 265 -30.77 21.54 12.41
C ASN A 265 -30.34 21.64 10.93
N LEU A 266 -31.24 21.43 9.96
CA LEU A 266 -30.89 21.41 8.54
C LEU A 266 -30.24 22.73 8.08
N MET A 267 -30.83 23.87 8.54
CA MET A 267 -30.40 25.21 8.13
C MET A 267 -29.27 25.78 9.00
N ASP A 268 -28.95 25.16 10.12
CA ASP A 268 -27.85 25.58 10.99
C ASP A 268 -26.47 25.22 10.44
N HIS A 269 -26.45 24.40 9.40
CA HIS A 269 -25.24 23.94 8.74
C HIS A 269 -25.23 24.29 7.25
N TYR A 270 -24.05 24.54 6.72
CA TYR A 270 -23.89 24.79 5.30
C TYR A 270 -24.44 23.62 4.48
N GLN A 271 -25.38 23.90 3.61
CA GLN A 271 -25.94 22.98 2.62
C GLN A 271 -25.46 23.37 1.23
N ARG A 272 -24.99 22.39 0.46
CA ARG A 272 -24.56 22.62 -0.93
C ARG A 272 -25.73 22.56 -1.92
N GLY A 273 -26.82 23.21 -1.60
CA GLY A 273 -28.04 23.19 -2.41
C GLY A 273 -28.63 21.77 -2.54
N ALA A 274 -29.17 21.44 -3.68
CA ALA A 274 -29.76 20.11 -3.96
C ALA A 274 -28.76 18.98 -3.85
N ASP A 275 -27.47 19.25 -4.09
CA ASP A 275 -26.41 18.24 -4.03
C ASP A 275 -26.20 17.67 -2.62
N ALA A 276 -26.63 18.38 -1.59
CA ALA A 276 -26.59 17.89 -0.20
C ALA A 276 -27.75 16.92 0.12
N LEU A 277 -28.76 16.85 -0.71
CA LEU A 277 -29.91 15.95 -0.60
C LEU A 277 -29.87 14.81 -1.61
N PHE A 278 -29.26 15.06 -2.78
CA PHE A 278 -29.11 14.09 -3.85
C PHE A 278 -27.62 13.98 -4.19
N LEU A 279 -26.97 12.91 -3.79
CA LEU A 279 -25.55 12.72 -4.05
C LEU A 279 -25.32 12.52 -5.57
N PRO A 280 -24.93 13.57 -6.33
CA PRO A 280 -24.69 13.41 -7.75
C PRO A 280 -23.43 12.60 -7.94
N ILE A 281 -23.53 11.48 -8.66
CA ILE A 281 -22.37 10.73 -9.11
C ILE A 281 -22.16 11.09 -10.57
N ASP A 282 -21.29 12.07 -10.78
CA ASP A 282 -20.82 12.48 -12.08
C ASP A 282 -19.38 11.97 -12.29
N LEU A 283 -18.98 11.82 -13.56
CA LEU A 283 -17.60 11.47 -13.96
C LEU A 283 -16.53 12.45 -13.41
N ARG A 284 -16.95 13.65 -12.99
CA ARG A 284 -16.11 14.68 -12.36
C ARG A 284 -16.12 14.61 -10.84
N SER A 285 -16.97 13.77 -10.24
CA SER A 285 -17.00 13.62 -8.78
C SER A 285 -15.76 12.90 -8.27
N SER A 286 -15.41 13.12 -7.00
CA SER A 286 -14.31 12.40 -6.39
C SER A 286 -14.65 10.90 -6.32
N ILE A 287 -13.63 10.07 -6.28
CA ILE A 287 -13.76 8.59 -6.22
C ILE A 287 -14.52 8.13 -4.95
N LEU A 288 -14.48 8.91 -3.87
CA LEU A 288 -15.11 8.57 -2.59
C LEU A 288 -16.63 8.44 -2.66
N PRO A 289 -17.39 9.37 -3.28
CA PRO A 289 -18.83 9.19 -3.46
C PRO A 289 -19.20 7.90 -4.18
N VAL A 290 -18.43 7.48 -5.18
CA VAL A 290 -18.70 6.23 -5.90
C VAL A 290 -18.57 5.01 -4.96
N PHE A 291 -17.55 5.01 -4.09
CA PHE A 291 -17.33 3.88 -3.18
C PHE A 291 -18.30 3.84 -1.99
N PHE A 292 -18.83 4.97 -1.58
CA PHE A 292 -19.59 5.05 -0.32
C PHE A 292 -21.07 5.39 -0.51
N SER A 293 -21.52 5.75 -1.71
CA SER A 293 -22.91 6.10 -1.97
C SER A 293 -23.91 4.96 -1.73
N ASN A 294 -23.47 3.70 -1.87
CA ASN A 294 -24.31 2.56 -1.54
C ASN A 294 -24.80 2.60 -0.08
N GLU A 295 -23.94 3.04 0.84
CA GLU A 295 -24.29 3.15 2.26
C GLU A 295 -25.38 4.22 2.47
N VAL A 296 -25.29 5.32 1.75
CA VAL A 296 -26.30 6.37 1.79
C VAL A 296 -27.69 5.82 1.42
N TYR A 297 -27.79 5.16 0.26
CA TYR A 297 -29.08 4.60 -0.22
C TYR A 297 -29.58 3.48 0.67
N TYR A 298 -28.67 2.65 1.22
CA TYR A 298 -29.01 1.63 2.20
C TYR A 298 -29.66 2.23 3.46
N GLN A 299 -29.09 3.31 3.99
CA GLN A 299 -29.62 3.99 5.18
C GLN A 299 -30.94 4.71 4.90
N LEU A 300 -31.18 5.14 3.65
CA LEU A 300 -32.46 5.73 3.22
C LEU A 300 -33.55 4.67 2.98
N GLY A 301 -33.18 3.39 2.91
CA GLY A 301 -34.11 2.31 2.60
C GLY A 301 -34.35 2.08 1.10
N ASP A 302 -33.61 2.78 0.22
CA ASP A 302 -33.65 2.56 -1.23
C ASP A 302 -32.70 1.41 -1.60
N MET A 303 -33.22 0.18 -1.48
CA MET A 303 -32.42 -1.03 -1.65
C MET A 303 -31.98 -1.25 -3.11
N ASP A 304 -32.77 -0.82 -4.08
CA ASP A 304 -32.43 -0.95 -5.51
C ASP A 304 -31.25 -0.05 -5.87
N MET A 305 -31.28 1.21 -5.44
CA MET A 305 -30.16 2.12 -5.62
C MET A 305 -28.95 1.70 -4.80
N ALA A 306 -29.12 1.23 -3.57
CA ALA A 306 -28.03 0.71 -2.75
C ALA A 306 -27.32 -0.44 -3.44
N ARG A 307 -28.08 -1.40 -4.00
CA ARG A 307 -27.53 -2.51 -4.78
C ARG A 307 -26.80 -2.04 -6.03
N HIS A 308 -27.41 -1.13 -6.81
CA HIS A 308 -26.79 -0.60 -8.02
C HIS A 308 -25.44 0.08 -7.70
N ARG A 309 -25.40 0.92 -6.68
CA ARG A 309 -24.17 1.61 -6.24
C ARG A 309 -23.13 0.66 -5.65
N ALA A 310 -23.54 -0.41 -4.98
CA ALA A 310 -22.62 -1.44 -4.51
C ALA A 310 -21.93 -2.15 -5.68
N ILE A 311 -22.67 -2.48 -6.74
CA ILE A 311 -22.11 -3.08 -7.96
C ILE A 311 -21.14 -2.12 -8.65
N GLU A 312 -21.49 -0.85 -8.80
CA GLU A 312 -20.57 0.16 -9.33
C GLU A 312 -19.29 0.27 -8.47
N GLY A 313 -19.43 0.33 -7.14
CA GLY A 313 -18.29 0.36 -6.24
C GLY A 313 -17.38 -0.87 -6.37
N ILE A 314 -17.95 -2.04 -6.69
CA ILE A 314 -17.15 -3.24 -7.01
C ILE A 314 -16.39 -3.07 -8.32
N LEU A 315 -17.07 -2.60 -9.38
CA LEU A 315 -16.46 -2.41 -10.71
C LEU A 315 -15.29 -1.43 -10.69
N PHE A 316 -15.40 -0.33 -9.93
CA PHE A 316 -14.35 0.67 -9.77
C PHE A 316 -13.29 0.30 -8.72
N SER A 317 -13.51 -0.77 -7.94
CA SER A 317 -12.52 -1.19 -6.96
C SER A 317 -11.32 -1.91 -7.61
N PRO A 318 -10.12 -1.81 -7.04
CA PRO A 318 -8.97 -2.54 -7.53
C PRO A 318 -9.26 -4.04 -7.64
N LYS A 319 -9.01 -4.63 -8.82
CA LYS A 319 -9.31 -6.04 -9.13
C LYS A 319 -10.80 -6.41 -9.01
N GLN A 320 -11.68 -5.43 -9.08
CA GLN A 320 -13.13 -5.62 -8.99
C GLN A 320 -13.53 -6.44 -7.73
N ARG A 321 -12.86 -6.19 -6.62
CA ARG A 321 -13.08 -6.90 -5.34
C ARG A 321 -13.18 -5.91 -4.19
N SER A 322 -14.38 -5.74 -3.66
CA SER A 322 -14.63 -4.98 -2.45
C SER A 322 -15.46 -5.82 -1.48
N VAL A 323 -14.85 -6.27 -0.39
CA VAL A 323 -15.53 -7.08 0.63
C VAL A 323 -16.70 -6.31 1.26
N ARG A 324 -16.52 -5.00 1.49
CA ARG A 324 -17.56 -4.12 2.05
C ARG A 324 -18.81 -4.11 1.15
N GLN A 325 -18.63 -3.92 -0.16
CA GLN A 325 -19.72 -3.85 -1.12
C GLN A 325 -20.42 -5.20 -1.26
N ILE A 326 -19.65 -6.30 -1.33
CA ILE A 326 -20.20 -7.65 -1.39
C ILE A 326 -21.01 -7.95 -0.13
N LYS A 327 -20.54 -7.56 1.05
CA LYS A 327 -21.26 -7.74 2.30
C LYS A 327 -22.61 -7.02 2.26
N ARG A 328 -22.64 -5.74 1.80
CA ARG A 328 -23.89 -5.00 1.66
C ARG A 328 -24.87 -5.55 0.62
N LEU A 329 -24.35 -6.27 -0.40
CA LEU A 329 -25.22 -6.94 -1.38
C LEU A 329 -25.91 -8.18 -0.82
N VAL A 330 -25.36 -8.77 0.24
CA VAL A 330 -25.91 -9.98 0.89
C VAL A 330 -26.86 -9.62 2.03
N GLU A 331 -26.63 -8.51 2.70
CA GLU A 331 -27.52 -7.95 3.74
C GLU A 331 -28.79 -7.36 3.12
#